data_298ed59b899733e5b45efe8f6bce007d
#
_entry.id   298ed59b899733e5b45efe8f6bce007d
#
_cell.length_a   1.000
_cell.length_b   1.000
_cell.length_c   1.000
_cell.angle_alpha   90.00
_cell.angle_beta   90.00
_cell.angle_gamma   90.00
#
_symmetry.space_group_name_H-M   'P 1'
#
loop_
_entity.id
_entity.type
_entity.pdbx_description
1 polymer ?
#
loop_
_entity_poly.entity_id
_entity_poly.type
_entity_poly.pdbx_seq_one_letter_code
_entity_poly.pdbx_strand_id
1 'polypeptide(L)'
;MNYEYRYLMEYLPKRYSATMKQENDREVIYDFKNGYCSLSLMNTIVECIKEIKNETGGNNWRVCFIPASTHHKTACRYQKLATFIEKETGIPSDYHTILPKPELITQHMATGKTNPAEDFLFNKEQIEGKDIILIGDIITTGTNFTKTSLKLAELGAKSVIGLFLAKTIITK
;
A
#
# COMPACT_ATOMS: atom_id res chain seq x y z
N MET A 1 -2.48 13.23 -13.84
CA MET A 1 -1.49 13.56 -12.80
C MET A 1 -0.79 12.29 -12.34
N ASN A 2 0.54 12.30 -12.36
CA ASN A 2 1.32 11.16 -11.93
C ASN A 2 1.80 11.39 -10.49
N TYR A 3 1.47 10.45 -9.60
CA TYR A 3 1.95 10.46 -8.23
C TYR A 3 3.26 9.70 -8.12
N GLU A 4 4.17 10.22 -7.32
CA GLU A 4 5.45 9.57 -7.03
C GLU A 4 5.23 8.31 -6.18
N TYR A 5 5.99 7.26 -6.47
CA TYR A 5 6.00 6.05 -5.66
C TYR A 5 7.39 5.42 -5.63
N ARG A 6 7.61 4.60 -4.61
CA ARG A 6 8.80 3.76 -4.44
C ARG A 6 8.39 2.31 -4.25
N TYR A 7 9.30 1.41 -4.54
CA TYR A 7 9.09 -0.03 -4.35
C TYR A 7 10.38 -0.70 -3.88
N LEU A 8 10.24 -1.82 -3.16
CA LEU A 8 11.37 -2.49 -2.52
C LEU A 8 11.97 -3.60 -3.38
N MET A 9 11.16 -4.25 -4.21
CA MET A 9 11.60 -5.36 -5.05
C MET A 9 10.78 -5.43 -6.33
N GLU A 10 11.24 -6.28 -7.27
CA GLU A 10 10.51 -6.52 -8.50
C GLU A 10 9.70 -7.81 -8.38
N TYR A 11 8.51 -7.83 -8.99
CA TYR A 11 7.66 -9.00 -9.07
C TYR A 11 7.58 -9.50 -10.51
N LEU A 12 8.06 -10.72 -10.73
CA LEU A 12 7.92 -11.41 -12.01
C LEU A 12 6.68 -12.31 -11.95
N PRO A 13 5.67 -12.09 -12.80
CA PRO A 13 4.47 -12.92 -12.81
C PRO A 13 4.78 -14.42 -13.00
N LYS A 14 3.98 -15.28 -12.39
CA LYS A 14 4.19 -16.74 -12.37
C LYS A 14 4.29 -17.40 -13.76
N ARG A 15 3.68 -16.79 -14.77
CA ARG A 15 3.74 -17.31 -16.14
C ARG A 15 5.12 -17.27 -16.76
N TYR A 16 6.05 -16.54 -16.16
CA TYR A 16 7.43 -16.45 -16.63
C TYR A 16 8.34 -17.34 -15.79
N SER A 17 9.37 -17.95 -16.44
CA SER A 17 10.42 -18.65 -15.74
C SER A 17 11.22 -17.69 -14.90
N ALA A 18 11.52 -18.07 -13.67
CA ALA A 18 12.15 -17.21 -12.68
C ALA A 18 13.50 -17.77 -12.22
N THR A 19 14.42 -16.86 -11.89
CA THR A 19 15.64 -17.20 -11.16
C THR A 19 15.29 -17.55 -9.71
N MET A 20 16.24 -18.13 -8.97
CA MET A 20 16.05 -18.44 -7.54
C MET A 20 15.70 -17.17 -6.73
N LYS A 21 16.38 -16.04 -7.03
CA LYS A 21 16.08 -14.77 -6.38
C LYS A 21 14.64 -14.32 -6.65
N GLN A 22 14.19 -14.42 -7.89
CA GLN A 22 12.82 -14.04 -8.27
C GLN A 22 11.78 -14.96 -7.62
N GLU A 23 12.05 -16.25 -7.48
CA GLU A 23 11.19 -17.17 -6.73
C GLU A 23 11.11 -16.79 -5.24
N ASN A 24 12.24 -16.46 -4.62
CA ASN A 24 12.28 -16.02 -3.24
C ASN A 24 11.50 -14.71 -3.05
N ASP A 25 11.64 -13.77 -3.97
CA ASP A 25 10.88 -12.51 -3.93
C ASP A 25 9.37 -12.76 -4.06
N ARG A 26 8.95 -13.71 -4.91
CA ARG A 26 7.54 -14.11 -5.01
C ARG A 26 7.01 -14.64 -3.68
N GLU A 27 7.78 -15.48 -2.99
CA GLU A 27 7.39 -16.03 -1.68
C GLU A 27 7.23 -14.93 -0.64
N VAL A 28 8.14 -13.96 -0.59
CA VAL A 28 8.05 -12.80 0.31
C VAL A 28 6.75 -12.04 0.06
N ILE A 29 6.40 -11.84 -1.20
CA ILE A 29 5.18 -11.11 -1.59
C ILE A 29 3.92 -11.89 -1.18
N TYR A 30 3.88 -13.21 -1.42
CA TYR A 30 2.75 -14.04 -1.02
C TYR A 30 2.58 -14.09 0.49
N ASP A 31 3.67 -14.23 1.24
CA ASP A 31 3.65 -14.20 2.69
C ASP A 31 3.11 -12.86 3.20
N PHE A 32 3.56 -11.77 2.63
CA PHE A 32 3.06 -10.43 2.97
C PHE A 32 1.55 -10.32 2.76
N LYS A 33 1.05 -10.78 1.61
CA LYS A 33 -0.38 -10.77 1.32
C LYS A 33 -1.19 -11.57 2.33
N ASN A 34 -0.60 -12.63 2.90
CA ASN A 34 -1.23 -13.49 3.89
C ASN A 34 -0.99 -13.05 5.34
N GLY A 35 -0.39 -11.88 5.53
CA GLY A 35 -0.20 -11.29 6.86
C GLY A 35 1.13 -11.62 7.52
N TYR A 36 2.05 -12.28 6.83
CA TYR A 36 3.38 -12.54 7.34
C TYR A 36 4.38 -11.51 6.79
N CYS A 37 4.95 -10.73 7.69
CA CYS A 37 5.99 -9.76 7.35
C CYS A 37 7.14 -9.93 8.34
N SER A 38 8.32 -10.30 7.84
CA SER A 38 9.49 -10.50 8.68
C SER A 38 9.94 -9.18 9.32
N LEU A 39 10.64 -9.27 10.45
CA LEU A 39 11.22 -8.10 11.11
C LEU A 39 12.17 -7.36 10.16
N SER A 40 12.98 -8.09 9.40
CA SER A 40 13.88 -7.51 8.39
C SER A 40 13.12 -6.68 7.35
N LEU A 41 12.01 -7.20 6.83
CA LEU A 41 11.18 -6.48 5.86
C LEU A 41 10.51 -5.26 6.48
N MET A 42 9.99 -5.40 7.71
CA MET A 42 9.39 -4.26 8.43
C MET A 42 10.42 -3.15 8.67
N ASN A 43 11.65 -3.49 9.04
CA ASN A 43 12.74 -2.52 9.19
C ASN A 43 13.06 -1.82 7.88
N THR A 44 13.09 -2.55 6.77
CA THR A 44 13.31 -1.97 5.43
C THR A 44 12.22 -0.96 5.08
N ILE A 45 10.96 -1.29 5.36
CA ILE A 45 9.82 -0.40 5.14
C ILE A 45 9.97 0.86 6.00
N VAL A 46 10.31 0.73 7.27
CA VAL A 46 10.51 1.86 8.18
C VAL A 46 11.64 2.77 7.69
N GLU A 47 12.77 2.21 7.27
CA GLU A 47 13.88 3.00 6.74
C GLU A 47 13.47 3.78 5.47
N CYS A 48 12.71 3.15 4.59
CA CYS A 48 12.17 3.82 3.40
C CYS A 48 11.22 4.98 3.76
N ILE A 49 10.37 4.79 4.77
CA ILE A 49 9.48 5.84 5.29
C ILE A 49 10.29 7.03 5.82
N LYS A 50 11.34 6.76 6.58
CA LYS A 50 12.24 7.81 7.12
C LYS A 50 12.93 8.58 6.00
N GLU A 51 13.39 7.90 4.96
CA GLU A 51 13.99 8.53 3.78
C GLU A 51 12.98 9.43 3.06
N ILE A 52 11.76 8.97 2.83
CA ILE A 52 10.69 9.77 2.22
C ILE A 52 10.46 11.04 3.03
N LYS A 53 10.30 10.90 4.33
CA LYS A 53 10.07 12.03 5.24
C LYS A 53 11.22 13.06 5.15
N ASN A 54 12.46 12.59 5.18
CA ASN A 54 13.62 13.48 5.15
C ASN A 54 13.78 14.20 3.80
N GLU A 55 13.53 13.50 2.69
CA GLU A 55 13.70 14.05 1.35
C GLU A 55 12.61 15.04 0.96
N THR A 56 11.38 14.86 1.45
CA THR A 56 10.23 15.66 1.03
C THR A 56 9.95 16.83 1.97
N GLY A 57 10.46 16.80 3.22
CA GLY A 57 10.33 17.91 4.16
C GLY A 57 8.93 18.15 4.72
N GLY A 58 7.96 17.26 4.48
CA GLY A 58 6.64 17.37 5.08
C GLY A 58 6.68 17.23 6.60
N ASN A 59 5.69 17.77 7.29
CA ASN A 59 5.68 17.82 8.76
C ASN A 59 4.42 17.24 9.41
N ASN A 60 3.43 16.84 8.63
CA ASN A 60 2.16 16.31 9.14
C ASN A 60 1.84 14.97 8.49
N TRP A 61 2.69 14.00 8.75
CA TRP A 61 2.66 12.70 8.09
C TRP A 61 1.63 11.76 8.67
N ARG A 62 1.08 10.93 7.80
CA ARG A 62 0.27 9.77 8.14
C ARG A 62 0.57 8.64 7.17
N VAL A 63 0.66 7.41 7.69
CA VAL A 63 0.79 6.22 6.87
C VAL A 63 -0.58 5.58 6.72
N CYS A 64 -1.01 5.41 5.47
CA CYS A 64 -2.25 4.73 5.08
C CYS A 64 -1.92 3.50 4.26
N PHE A 65 -2.90 2.62 4.11
CA PHE A 65 -2.73 1.33 3.43
C PHE A 65 -3.81 1.13 2.38
N ILE A 66 -3.42 0.64 1.22
CA ILE A 66 -4.39 0.23 0.20
C ILE A 66 -5.07 -1.06 0.67
N PRO A 67 -6.39 -1.07 0.86
CA PRO A 67 -7.07 -2.24 1.41
C PRO A 67 -6.96 -3.50 0.56
N ALA A 68 -7.00 -4.65 1.22
CA ALA A 68 -7.28 -5.93 0.59
C ALA A 68 -8.77 -6.01 0.25
N SER A 69 -9.23 -7.15 -0.28
CA SER A 69 -10.61 -7.32 -0.74
C SER A 69 -11.65 -7.34 0.39
N THR A 70 -11.25 -7.64 1.63
CA THR A 70 -12.13 -7.66 2.79
C THR A 70 -11.51 -6.93 3.96
N HIS A 71 -12.34 -6.53 4.94
CA HIS A 71 -11.86 -5.95 6.19
C HIS A 71 -10.93 -6.92 6.94
N HIS A 72 -11.31 -8.20 7.01
CA HIS A 72 -10.50 -9.22 7.68
C HIS A 72 -9.12 -9.39 7.02
N LYS A 73 -9.07 -9.49 5.71
CA LYS A 73 -7.79 -9.61 4.98
C LYS A 73 -6.95 -8.35 5.12
N THR A 74 -7.57 -7.19 5.15
CA THR A 74 -6.88 -5.91 5.35
C THR A 74 -6.23 -5.87 6.74
N ALA A 75 -6.97 -6.25 7.78
CA ALA A 75 -6.45 -6.33 9.14
C ALA A 75 -5.29 -7.33 9.24
N CYS A 76 -5.46 -8.53 8.71
CA CYS A 76 -4.42 -9.56 8.71
C CYS A 76 -3.15 -9.10 8.02
N ARG A 77 -3.29 -8.38 6.90
CA ARG A 77 -2.13 -7.91 6.13
C ARG A 77 -1.37 -6.80 6.84
N TYR A 78 -2.07 -5.82 7.42
CA TYR A 78 -1.46 -4.56 7.80
C TYR A 78 -1.40 -4.25 9.29
N GLN A 79 -2.18 -4.91 10.13
CA GLN A 79 -2.28 -4.52 11.55
C GLN A 79 -0.93 -4.52 12.27
N LYS A 80 -0.19 -5.60 12.14
CA LYS A 80 1.14 -5.73 12.78
C LYS A 80 2.14 -4.73 12.19
N LEU A 81 2.14 -4.57 10.87
CA LEU A 81 3.02 -3.62 10.19
C LEU A 81 2.71 -2.18 10.60
N ALA A 82 1.44 -1.80 10.64
CA ALA A 82 1.02 -0.45 11.05
C ALA A 82 1.48 -0.13 12.48
N THR A 83 1.28 -1.06 13.41
CA THR A 83 1.74 -0.92 14.79
C THR A 83 3.25 -0.74 14.87
N PHE A 84 4.00 -1.53 14.11
CA PHE A 84 5.45 -1.45 14.06
C PHE A 84 5.93 -0.10 13.50
N ILE A 85 5.34 0.36 12.40
CA ILE A 85 5.68 1.65 11.76
C ILE A 85 5.45 2.80 12.76
N GLU A 86 4.29 2.84 13.41
CA GLU A 86 3.98 3.91 14.37
C GLU A 86 4.96 3.93 15.54
N LYS A 87 5.30 2.75 16.08
CA LYS A 87 6.27 2.61 17.16
C LYS A 87 7.66 3.13 16.76
N GLU A 88 8.13 2.76 15.56
CA GLU A 88 9.50 3.07 15.13
C GLU A 88 9.67 4.48 14.55
N THR A 89 8.62 5.07 14.01
CA THR A 89 8.69 6.38 13.33
C THR A 89 7.98 7.49 14.09
N GLY A 90 7.05 7.17 15.00
CA GLY A 90 6.16 8.15 15.63
C GLY A 90 5.08 8.68 14.69
N ILE A 91 5.00 8.22 13.45
CA ILE A 91 4.00 8.65 12.48
C ILE A 91 2.72 7.83 12.71
N PRO A 92 1.55 8.49 12.86
CA PRO A 92 0.28 7.75 12.94
C PRO A 92 0.10 6.82 11.76
N SER A 93 -0.13 5.55 12.04
CA SER A 93 -0.21 4.48 11.04
C SER A 93 -1.32 3.53 11.42
N ASP A 94 -2.36 3.43 10.62
CA ASP A 94 -3.39 2.42 10.81
C ASP A 94 -4.08 2.09 9.48
N TYR A 95 -4.66 0.91 9.41
CA TYR A 95 -5.35 0.45 8.22
C TYR A 95 -6.83 0.87 8.17
N HIS A 96 -7.34 1.55 9.20
CA HIS A 96 -8.75 1.96 9.27
C HIS A 96 -9.05 3.23 8.47
N THR A 97 -8.04 4.01 8.12
CA THR A 97 -8.22 5.26 7.36
C THR A 97 -8.86 4.99 6.00
N ILE A 98 -8.53 3.87 5.38
CA ILE A 98 -9.10 3.40 4.12
C ILE A 98 -9.53 1.95 4.31
N LEU A 99 -10.82 1.67 4.17
CA LEU A 99 -11.37 0.33 4.35
C LEU A 99 -12.13 -0.11 3.11
N PRO A 100 -12.17 -1.41 2.80
CA PRO A 100 -13.02 -1.90 1.72
C PRO A 100 -14.48 -1.90 2.18
N LYS A 101 -15.40 -1.56 1.28
CA LYS A 101 -16.83 -1.69 1.54
C LYS A 101 -17.21 -3.17 1.65
N PRO A 102 -18.20 -3.54 2.46
CA PRO A 102 -18.65 -4.94 2.59
C PRO A 102 -19.08 -5.57 1.26
N GLU A 103 -19.60 -4.78 0.33
CA GLU A 103 -20.11 -5.23 -0.97
C GLU A 103 -18.99 -5.54 -1.98
N LEU A 104 -17.73 -5.20 -1.66
CA LEU A 104 -16.59 -5.34 -2.58
C LEU A 104 -16.39 -6.77 -3.08
N ILE A 105 -16.60 -7.77 -2.22
CA ILE A 105 -16.45 -9.19 -2.59
C ILE A 105 -17.40 -9.54 -3.73
N THR A 106 -18.67 -9.15 -3.64
CA THR A 106 -19.69 -9.43 -4.67
C THR A 106 -19.31 -8.75 -5.99
N GLN A 107 -18.88 -7.50 -5.94
CA GLN A 107 -18.45 -6.75 -7.13
C GLN A 107 -17.22 -7.37 -7.77
N HIS A 108 -16.24 -7.80 -6.98
CA HIS A 108 -15.04 -8.48 -7.47
C HIS A 108 -15.38 -9.80 -8.17
N MET A 109 -16.32 -10.56 -7.63
CA MET A 109 -16.78 -11.79 -8.26
C MET A 109 -17.47 -11.52 -9.61
N ALA A 110 -18.16 -10.39 -9.73
CA ALA A 110 -18.87 -10.02 -10.95
C ALA A 110 -17.98 -9.43 -12.03
N THR A 111 -17.03 -8.56 -11.67
CA THR A 111 -16.26 -7.76 -12.65
C THR A 111 -14.75 -8.01 -12.61
N GLY A 112 -14.22 -8.51 -11.50
CA GLY A 112 -12.79 -8.69 -11.30
C GLY A 112 -11.99 -7.39 -11.22
N LYS A 113 -12.65 -6.22 -11.17
CA LYS A 113 -11.99 -4.90 -11.15
C LYS A 113 -12.37 -4.12 -9.90
N THR A 114 -11.37 -3.45 -9.31
CA THR A 114 -11.55 -2.54 -8.19
C THR A 114 -11.65 -1.10 -8.68
N ASN A 115 -12.65 -0.36 -8.18
CA ASN A 115 -12.72 1.08 -8.34
C ASN A 115 -12.62 1.75 -6.97
N PRO A 116 -11.42 2.27 -6.58
CA PRO A 116 -11.20 2.80 -5.23
C PRO A 116 -12.17 3.89 -4.80
N ALA A 117 -12.62 4.73 -5.72
CA ALA A 117 -13.56 5.81 -5.39
C ALA A 117 -14.91 5.27 -4.90
N GLU A 118 -15.36 4.13 -5.44
CA GLU A 118 -16.65 3.50 -5.13
C GLU A 118 -16.52 2.34 -4.14
N ASP A 119 -15.41 1.63 -4.17
CA ASP A 119 -15.22 0.38 -3.45
C ASP A 119 -14.63 0.57 -2.05
N PHE A 120 -14.03 1.73 -1.76
CA PHE A 120 -13.39 2.00 -0.48
C PHE A 120 -14.13 3.08 0.31
N LEU A 121 -14.05 2.94 1.64
CA LEU A 121 -14.49 3.95 2.61
C LEU A 121 -13.27 4.72 3.11
N PHE A 122 -13.34 6.05 3.08
CA PHE A 122 -12.25 6.93 3.48
C PHE A 122 -12.64 7.74 4.72
N ASN A 123 -11.75 7.82 5.70
CA ASN A 123 -11.94 8.67 6.87
C ASN A 123 -11.33 10.05 6.60
N LYS A 124 -12.16 10.99 6.18
CA LYS A 124 -11.73 12.35 5.81
C LYS A 124 -10.98 13.07 6.93
N GLU A 125 -11.40 12.93 8.18
CA GLU A 125 -10.76 13.60 9.33
C GLU A 125 -9.30 13.18 9.49
N GLN A 126 -8.96 11.94 9.14
CA GLN A 126 -7.60 11.42 9.22
C GLN A 126 -6.77 11.74 7.97
N ILE A 127 -7.38 12.24 6.92
CA ILE A 127 -6.74 12.50 5.63
C ILE A 127 -6.47 13.99 5.42
N GLU A 128 -7.42 14.84 5.79
CA GLU A 128 -7.38 16.27 5.53
C GLU A 128 -6.14 16.93 6.14
N GLY A 129 -5.40 17.67 5.31
CA GLY A 129 -4.20 18.39 5.72
C GLY A 129 -2.96 17.51 5.95
N LYS A 130 -3.02 16.22 5.65
CA LYS A 130 -1.91 15.30 5.91
C LYS A 130 -1.01 15.12 4.69
N ASP A 131 0.27 14.91 4.97
CA ASP A 131 1.21 14.32 4.03
C ASP A 131 1.09 12.80 4.17
N ILE A 132 0.67 12.10 3.12
CA ILE A 132 0.33 10.68 3.20
C ILE A 132 1.38 9.82 2.51
N ILE A 133 1.84 8.79 3.21
CA ILE A 133 2.55 7.66 2.62
C ILE A 133 1.52 6.54 2.46
N LEU A 134 1.25 6.16 1.22
CA LEU A 134 0.26 5.14 0.88
C LEU A 134 0.96 3.82 0.56
N ILE A 135 0.81 2.84 1.45
CA ILE A 135 1.46 1.53 1.33
C ILE A 135 0.54 0.54 0.63
N GLY A 136 1.08 -0.18 -0.32
CA GLY A 136 0.42 -1.29 -0.99
C GLY A 136 1.35 -2.49 -1.18
N ASP A 137 0.78 -3.60 -1.65
CA ASP A 137 1.55 -4.82 -1.92
C ASP A 137 2.30 -4.75 -3.25
N ILE A 138 1.59 -4.79 -4.36
CA ILE A 138 2.18 -4.77 -5.71
C ILE A 138 1.61 -3.62 -6.51
N ILE A 139 2.46 -2.90 -7.22
CA ILE A 139 2.04 -1.94 -8.25
C ILE A 139 2.34 -2.53 -9.63
N THR A 140 1.33 -2.57 -10.49
CA THR A 140 1.45 -3.08 -11.88
C THR A 140 1.36 -1.92 -12.86
N THR A 141 0.16 -1.46 -13.18
CA THR A 141 -0.05 -0.30 -14.07
C THR A 141 -0.07 1.02 -13.31
N GLY A 142 -0.29 0.98 -12.00
CA GLY A 142 -0.45 2.16 -11.17
C GLY A 142 -1.86 2.77 -11.20
N THR A 143 -2.80 2.14 -11.90
CA THR A 143 -4.18 2.66 -12.02
C THR A 143 -4.87 2.78 -10.66
N ASN A 144 -4.86 1.71 -9.85
CA ASN A 144 -5.49 1.74 -8.54
C ASN A 144 -4.80 2.72 -7.58
N PHE A 145 -3.47 2.78 -7.64
CA PHE A 145 -2.70 3.75 -6.86
C PHE A 145 -3.07 5.18 -7.24
N THR A 146 -3.13 5.50 -8.53
CA THR A 146 -3.48 6.83 -9.01
C THR A 146 -4.90 7.22 -8.59
N LYS A 147 -5.87 6.31 -8.76
CA LYS A 147 -7.27 6.57 -8.37
C LYS A 147 -7.41 6.77 -6.86
N THR A 148 -6.73 5.96 -6.05
CA THR A 148 -6.73 6.10 -4.60
C THR A 148 -6.11 7.44 -4.18
N SER A 149 -4.99 7.80 -4.80
CA SER A 149 -4.28 9.06 -4.53
C SER A 149 -5.12 10.28 -4.91
N LEU A 150 -5.83 10.22 -6.03
CA LEU A 150 -6.77 11.28 -6.44
C LEU A 150 -7.88 11.46 -5.42
N LYS A 151 -8.43 10.34 -4.92
CA LYS A 151 -9.47 10.40 -3.89
C LYS A 151 -8.96 11.01 -2.58
N LEU A 152 -7.75 10.64 -2.18
CA LEU A 152 -7.12 11.24 -1.01
C LEU A 152 -6.92 12.75 -1.19
N ALA A 153 -6.48 13.19 -2.36
CA ALA A 153 -6.32 14.60 -2.67
C ALA A 153 -7.66 15.35 -2.65
N GLU A 154 -8.73 14.76 -3.20
CA GLU A 154 -10.09 15.32 -3.12
C GLU A 154 -10.56 15.50 -1.69
N LEU A 155 -10.15 14.61 -0.77
CA LEU A 155 -10.50 14.66 0.64
C LEU A 155 -9.58 15.58 1.46
N GLY A 156 -8.67 16.28 0.79
CA GLY A 156 -7.86 17.30 1.41
C GLY A 156 -6.45 16.87 1.81
N ALA A 157 -5.97 15.72 1.35
CA ALA A 157 -4.58 15.33 1.57
C ALA A 157 -3.65 16.38 0.95
N LYS A 158 -2.61 16.76 1.68
CA LYS A 158 -1.65 17.75 1.26
C LYS A 158 -0.69 17.20 0.22
N SER A 159 -0.26 15.95 0.38
CA SER A 159 0.57 15.21 -0.57
C SER A 159 0.32 13.71 -0.43
N VAL A 160 0.64 12.95 -1.47
CA VAL A 160 0.56 11.48 -1.45
C VAL A 160 1.78 10.90 -2.14
N ILE A 161 2.50 10.03 -1.46
CA ILE A 161 3.61 9.25 -2.01
C ILE A 161 3.32 7.78 -1.78
N GLY A 162 3.44 6.96 -2.83
CA GLY A 162 3.25 5.51 -2.72
C GLY A 162 4.51 4.81 -2.23
N LEU A 163 4.30 3.74 -1.46
CA LEU A 163 5.36 2.81 -1.09
C LEU A 163 4.83 1.39 -1.27
N PHE A 164 5.38 0.67 -2.23
CA PHE A 164 4.93 -0.68 -2.58
C PHE A 164 6.00 -1.71 -2.21
N LEU A 165 5.53 -2.87 -1.78
CA LEU A 165 6.45 -3.99 -1.56
C LEU A 165 7.15 -4.36 -2.86
N ALA A 166 6.41 -4.41 -3.97
CA ALA A 166 6.96 -4.82 -5.24
C ALA A 166 6.32 -4.08 -6.42
N LYS A 167 7.09 -3.99 -7.50
CA LYS A 167 6.61 -3.53 -8.81
C LYS A 167 6.65 -4.69 -9.79
N THR A 168 5.56 -4.91 -10.50
CA THR A 168 5.49 -5.91 -11.56
C THR A 168 6.43 -5.55 -12.71
N ILE A 169 7.29 -6.49 -13.09
CA ILE A 169 8.10 -6.37 -14.32
C ILE A 169 7.42 -7.16 -15.43
N ILE A 170 7.46 -6.58 -16.62
CA ILE A 170 6.94 -7.23 -17.83
C ILE A 170 8.12 -7.49 -18.73
N THR A 171 8.44 -8.78 -18.93
CA THR A 171 9.44 -9.19 -19.91
C THR A 171 8.78 -9.22 -21.29
N LYS A 172 9.39 -8.53 -22.23
CA LYS A 172 8.97 -8.58 -23.64
C LYS A 172 9.40 -9.89 -24.28
#